data_5ca41e4130b002967769a203486f6f34
#
_entry.id   5ca41e4130b002967769a203486f6f34
#
_cell.length_a   1.000
_cell.length_b   1.000
_cell.length_c   1.000
_cell.angle_alpha   90.00
_cell.angle_beta   90.00
_cell.angle_gamma   90.00
#
_symmetry.space_group_name_H-M   'P 1'
#
loop_
_entity.id
_entity.type
_entity.pdbx_description
1 polymer ?
#
loop_
_entity_poly.entity_id
_entity_poly.type
_entity_poly.pdbx_seq_one_letter_code
_entity_poly.pdbx_strand_id
1 'polypeptide(L)'
;VSSTAWWVLGTAVLVALVAAYLAWTAGRVQRLHIRAESAARALDAHLLRRAAAAAVLAEQRYGVELYAAARIALDAAPEEREAAENDLTRQLRAVELDPTDPACEAVIAASRRLALARQVHTDLVRDARAARSRPLVRLLRMGRGQQWPRYFDVDDPTLIVPGETSAA
;
A
#
# COMPACT_ATOMS: atom_id res chain seq x y z
N VAL A 1 18.88 4.33 56.76
CA VAL A 1 18.52 4.74 55.38
C VAL A 1 17.25 5.55 55.48
N SER A 2 17.33 6.89 55.25
CA SER A 2 16.22 7.80 55.43
C SER A 2 15.06 7.44 54.47
N SER A 3 13.83 7.57 54.92
CA SER A 3 12.61 7.33 54.08
C SER A 3 12.61 8.15 52.77
N THR A 4 13.27 9.30 52.80
CA THR A 4 13.50 10.16 51.62
C THR A 4 14.30 9.48 50.51
N ALA A 5 15.32 8.65 50.87
CA ALA A 5 16.13 7.93 49.88
C ALA A 5 15.27 6.90 49.08
N TRP A 6 14.33 6.21 49.74
CA TRP A 6 13.43 5.27 49.11
C TRP A 6 12.42 6.00 48.16
N TRP A 7 11.94 7.18 48.52
CA TRP A 7 11.06 7.98 47.68
C TRP A 7 11.83 8.50 46.44
N VAL A 8 13.06 8.95 46.61
CA VAL A 8 13.89 9.40 45.47
C VAL A 8 14.17 8.24 44.52
N LEU A 9 14.55 7.07 45.05
CA LEU A 9 14.80 5.87 44.25
C LEU A 9 13.55 5.44 43.50
N GLY A 10 12.39 5.38 44.18
CA GLY A 10 11.12 5.01 43.57
C GLY A 10 10.70 5.96 42.45
N THR A 11 10.88 7.27 42.67
CA THR A 11 10.59 8.28 41.62
C THR A 11 11.53 8.15 40.45
N ALA A 12 12.83 7.93 40.67
CA ALA A 12 13.80 7.72 39.59
C ALA A 12 13.48 6.48 38.76
N VAL A 13 13.11 5.37 39.37
CA VAL A 13 12.70 4.15 38.69
C VAL A 13 11.42 4.39 37.87
N LEU A 14 10.42 5.06 38.45
CA LEU A 14 9.18 5.38 37.74
C LEU A 14 9.46 6.25 36.50
N VAL A 15 10.27 7.30 36.63
CA VAL A 15 10.65 8.15 35.50
C VAL A 15 11.38 7.36 34.42
N ALA A 16 12.30 6.48 34.81
CA ALA A 16 13.02 5.62 33.87
C ALA A 16 12.07 4.67 33.10
N LEU A 17 11.11 4.05 33.79
CA LEU A 17 10.11 3.17 33.17
C LEU A 17 9.19 3.93 32.20
N VAL A 18 8.75 5.13 32.59
CA VAL A 18 7.94 5.99 31.72
C VAL A 18 8.75 6.39 30.48
N ALA A 19 10.00 6.81 30.65
CA ALA A 19 10.87 7.18 29.52
C ALA A 19 11.11 5.99 28.58
N ALA A 20 11.37 4.79 29.11
CA ALA A 20 11.53 3.57 28.32
C ALA A 20 10.26 3.22 27.54
N TYR A 21 9.08 3.32 28.19
CA TYR A 21 7.80 3.08 27.53
C TYR A 21 7.53 4.09 26.40
N LEU A 22 7.84 5.38 26.61
CA LEU A 22 7.68 6.41 25.60
C LEU A 22 8.61 6.17 24.40
N ALA A 23 9.89 5.85 24.66
CA ALA A 23 10.85 5.53 23.62
C ALA A 23 10.42 4.29 22.80
N TRP A 24 9.95 3.25 23.47
CA TRP A 24 9.42 2.05 22.81
C TRP A 24 8.21 2.35 21.93
N THR A 25 7.26 3.16 22.45
CA THR A 25 6.06 3.58 21.71
C THR A 25 6.43 4.42 20.48
N ALA A 26 7.34 5.39 20.62
CA ALA A 26 7.82 6.21 19.52
C ALA A 26 8.49 5.35 18.43
N GLY A 27 9.37 4.42 18.84
CA GLY A 27 10.00 3.49 17.91
C GLY A 27 9.00 2.55 17.20
N ARG A 28 7.89 2.17 17.86
CA ARG A 28 6.82 1.38 17.24
C ARG A 28 6.09 2.18 16.16
N VAL A 29 5.70 3.43 16.46
CA VAL A 29 5.03 4.32 15.48
C VAL A 29 5.93 4.55 14.27
N GLN A 30 7.22 4.82 14.49
CA GLN A 30 8.18 5.03 13.42
C GLN A 30 8.33 3.79 12.52
N ARG A 31 8.45 2.60 13.10
CA ARG A 31 8.55 1.35 12.31
C ARG A 31 7.32 1.08 11.47
N LEU A 32 6.11 1.35 11.98
CA LEU A 32 4.87 1.18 11.23
C LEU A 32 4.79 2.17 10.07
N HIS A 33 5.24 3.41 10.28
CA HIS A 33 5.29 4.41 9.21
C HIS A 33 6.24 4.00 8.08
N ILE A 34 7.47 3.58 8.40
CA ILE A 34 8.44 3.10 7.41
C ILE A 34 7.90 1.88 6.63
N ARG A 35 7.20 0.97 7.31
CA ARG A 35 6.57 -0.18 6.64
C ARG A 35 5.46 0.25 5.68
N ALA A 36 4.61 1.20 6.07
CA ALA A 36 3.57 1.73 5.20
C ALA A 36 4.16 2.43 3.96
N GLU A 37 5.23 3.22 4.13
CA GLU A 37 5.94 3.85 3.01
C GLU A 37 6.60 2.83 2.08
N SER A 38 7.23 1.78 2.62
CA SER A 38 7.81 0.73 1.77
C SER A 38 6.76 -0.07 1.01
N ALA A 39 5.59 -0.32 1.62
CA ALA A 39 4.46 -0.93 0.94
C ALA A 39 3.87 -0.04 -0.15
N ALA A 40 3.83 1.28 0.06
CA ALA A 40 3.40 2.22 -0.99
C ALA A 40 4.32 2.18 -2.21
N ARG A 41 5.66 2.16 -2.00
CA ARG A 41 6.63 2.02 -3.10
C ARG A 41 6.53 0.66 -3.81
N ALA A 42 6.27 -0.42 -3.07
CA ALA A 42 6.04 -1.74 -3.67
C ALA A 42 4.76 -1.77 -4.50
N LEU A 43 3.69 -1.16 -4.01
CA LEU A 43 2.44 -1.01 -4.74
C LEU A 43 2.66 -0.24 -6.05
N ASP A 44 3.37 0.89 -6.01
CA ASP A 44 3.71 1.69 -7.18
C ASP A 44 4.48 0.88 -8.23
N ALA A 45 5.45 0.07 -7.82
CA ALA A 45 6.18 -0.81 -8.72
C ALA A 45 5.27 -1.88 -9.37
N HIS A 46 4.25 -2.38 -8.66
CA HIS A 46 3.28 -3.32 -9.23
C HIS A 46 2.31 -2.65 -10.21
N LEU A 47 1.89 -1.40 -9.95
CA LEU A 47 1.11 -0.60 -10.88
C LEU A 47 1.86 -0.41 -12.21
N LEU A 48 3.11 0.04 -12.15
CA LEU A 48 3.94 0.22 -13.34
C LEU A 48 4.14 -1.08 -14.12
N ARG A 49 4.38 -2.20 -13.44
CA ARG A 49 4.52 -3.51 -14.11
C ARG A 49 3.24 -3.94 -14.80
N ARG A 50 2.07 -3.71 -14.19
CA ARG A 50 0.78 -4.02 -14.79
C ARG A 50 0.52 -3.16 -16.02
N ALA A 51 0.76 -1.86 -15.93
CA ALA A 51 0.59 -0.94 -17.05
C ALA A 51 1.55 -1.28 -18.21
N ALA A 52 2.80 -1.65 -17.92
CA ALA A 52 3.76 -2.09 -18.94
C ALA A 52 3.31 -3.40 -19.62
N ALA A 53 2.83 -4.38 -18.85
CA ALA A 53 2.29 -5.61 -19.43
C ALA A 53 1.05 -5.37 -20.31
N ALA A 54 0.17 -4.45 -19.89
CA ALA A 54 -1.00 -4.05 -20.67
C ALA A 54 -0.62 -3.34 -21.97
N ALA A 55 0.43 -2.50 -21.96
CA ALA A 55 0.94 -1.87 -23.17
C ALA A 55 1.46 -2.89 -24.19
N VAL A 56 2.23 -3.90 -23.73
CA VAL A 56 2.72 -4.98 -24.59
C VAL A 56 1.57 -5.79 -25.20
N LEU A 57 0.55 -6.13 -24.39
CA LEU A 57 -0.64 -6.82 -24.88
C LEU A 57 -1.38 -5.99 -25.93
N ALA A 58 -1.54 -4.69 -25.68
CA ALA A 58 -2.21 -3.79 -26.61
C ALA A 58 -1.46 -3.65 -27.94
N GLU A 59 -0.14 -3.57 -27.92
CA GLU A 59 0.69 -3.55 -29.12
C GLU A 59 0.52 -4.84 -29.97
N GLN A 60 0.51 -5.99 -29.33
CA GLN A 60 0.34 -7.28 -30.02
C GLN A 60 -1.05 -7.45 -30.65
N ARG A 61 -2.07 -6.87 -30.04
CA ARG A 61 -3.48 -6.97 -30.50
C ARG A 61 -3.99 -5.73 -31.24
N TYR A 62 -3.13 -4.74 -31.50
CA TYR A 62 -3.50 -3.46 -32.12
C TYR A 62 -4.62 -2.73 -31.37
N GLY A 63 -4.66 -2.88 -30.04
CA GLY A 63 -5.71 -2.30 -29.18
C GLY A 63 -5.39 -0.85 -28.81
N VAL A 64 -5.89 0.12 -29.58
CA VAL A 64 -5.56 1.54 -29.44
C VAL A 64 -6.00 2.10 -28.08
N GLU A 65 -7.23 1.80 -27.64
CA GLU A 65 -7.77 2.29 -26.37
C GLU A 65 -7.00 1.72 -25.17
N LEU A 66 -6.72 0.43 -25.19
CA LEU A 66 -5.93 -0.22 -24.13
C LEU A 66 -4.50 0.33 -24.10
N TYR A 67 -3.89 0.55 -25.26
CA TYR A 67 -2.55 1.13 -25.35
C TYR A 67 -2.52 2.55 -24.78
N ALA A 68 -3.49 3.39 -25.15
CA ALA A 68 -3.60 4.74 -24.63
C ALA A 68 -3.78 4.75 -23.11
N ALA A 69 -4.68 3.92 -22.55
CA ALA A 69 -4.88 3.81 -21.11
C ALA A 69 -3.62 3.32 -20.38
N ALA A 70 -2.92 2.34 -20.95
CA ALA A 70 -1.67 1.83 -20.38
C ALA A 70 -0.56 2.91 -20.38
N ARG A 71 -0.43 3.69 -21.44
CA ARG A 71 0.52 4.81 -21.52
C ARG A 71 0.19 5.90 -20.51
N ILE A 72 -1.08 6.27 -20.38
CA ILE A 72 -1.54 7.23 -19.37
C ILE A 72 -1.20 6.74 -17.96
N ALA A 73 -1.44 5.45 -17.66
CA ALA A 73 -1.14 4.88 -16.34
C ALA A 73 0.37 4.84 -16.04
N LEU A 74 1.23 4.63 -17.06
CA LEU A 74 2.69 4.67 -16.92
C LEU A 74 3.22 6.08 -16.60
N ASP A 75 2.63 7.10 -17.21
CA ASP A 75 3.10 8.47 -17.13
C ASP A 75 2.33 9.33 -16.10
N ALA A 76 1.30 8.76 -15.44
CA ALA A 76 0.42 9.46 -14.51
C ALA A 76 1.16 10.03 -13.31
N ALA A 77 0.90 11.31 -13.01
CA ALA A 77 1.32 11.94 -11.76
C ALA A 77 0.66 11.26 -10.54
N PRO A 78 1.23 11.36 -9.33
CA PRO A 78 0.68 10.72 -8.14
C PRO A 78 -0.79 11.05 -7.86
N GLU A 79 -1.23 12.27 -8.19
CA GLU A 79 -2.59 12.77 -7.98
C GLU A 79 -3.60 12.18 -8.98
N GLU A 80 -3.13 11.81 -10.17
CA GLU A 80 -3.94 11.30 -11.28
C GLU A 80 -3.89 9.77 -11.38
N ARG A 81 -2.98 9.15 -10.64
CA ARG A 81 -2.67 7.72 -10.75
C ARG A 81 -3.87 6.81 -10.47
N GLU A 82 -4.69 7.13 -9.46
CA GLU A 82 -5.88 6.36 -9.14
C GLU A 82 -6.88 6.35 -10.31
N ALA A 83 -7.10 7.51 -10.92
CA ALA A 83 -8.00 7.63 -12.08
C ALA A 83 -7.45 6.88 -13.30
N ALA A 84 -6.16 7.01 -13.58
CA ALA A 84 -5.50 6.32 -14.69
C ALA A 84 -5.54 4.80 -14.53
N GLU A 85 -5.31 4.27 -13.33
CA GLU A 85 -5.37 2.85 -13.03
C GLU A 85 -6.80 2.29 -13.09
N ASN A 86 -7.80 3.07 -12.69
CA ASN A 86 -9.21 2.70 -12.81
C ASN A 86 -9.63 2.65 -14.28
N ASP A 87 -9.14 3.57 -15.11
CA ASP A 87 -9.37 3.52 -16.56
C ASP A 87 -8.69 2.29 -17.18
N LEU A 88 -7.43 2.04 -16.87
CA LEU A 88 -6.72 0.85 -17.33
C LEU A 88 -7.45 -0.44 -16.92
N THR A 89 -7.97 -0.51 -15.69
CA THR A 89 -8.74 -1.66 -15.21
C THR A 89 -10.01 -1.88 -16.04
N ARG A 90 -10.70 -0.79 -16.38
CA ARG A 90 -11.91 -0.83 -17.22
C ARG A 90 -11.59 -1.33 -18.63
N GLN A 91 -10.51 -0.83 -19.25
CA GLN A 91 -10.06 -1.27 -20.56
C GLN A 91 -9.65 -2.74 -20.58
N LEU A 92 -8.92 -3.20 -19.57
CA LEU A 92 -8.53 -4.61 -19.45
C LEU A 92 -9.73 -5.55 -19.26
N ARG A 93 -10.78 -5.10 -18.57
CA ARG A 93 -12.02 -5.88 -18.42
C ARG A 93 -12.85 -5.97 -19.70
N ALA A 94 -12.64 -5.05 -20.63
CA ALA A 94 -13.32 -5.05 -21.94
C ALA A 94 -12.61 -5.97 -22.96
N VAL A 95 -11.37 -6.40 -22.67
CA VAL A 95 -10.61 -7.29 -23.55
C VAL A 95 -10.83 -8.75 -23.14
N GLU A 96 -11.07 -9.62 -24.12
CA GLU A 96 -11.06 -11.07 -23.89
C GLU A 96 -9.62 -11.55 -23.64
N LEU A 97 -9.37 -12.06 -22.43
CA LEU A 97 -8.07 -12.52 -22.00
C LEU A 97 -8.00 -14.04 -22.10
N ASP A 98 -7.15 -14.52 -23.01
CA ASP A 98 -6.84 -15.93 -23.15
C ASP A 98 -5.62 -16.29 -22.27
N PRO A 99 -5.77 -17.11 -21.23
CA PRO A 99 -4.66 -17.47 -20.35
C PRO A 99 -3.56 -18.29 -21.02
N THR A 100 -3.81 -18.83 -22.23
CA THR A 100 -2.79 -19.55 -23.00
C THR A 100 -1.89 -18.61 -23.81
N ASP A 101 -2.30 -17.36 -24.00
CA ASP A 101 -1.48 -16.31 -24.61
C ASP A 101 -0.50 -15.74 -23.57
N PRO A 102 0.82 -15.79 -23.80
CA PRO A 102 1.82 -15.29 -22.85
C PRO A 102 1.64 -13.81 -22.46
N ALA A 103 1.17 -12.96 -23.37
CA ALA A 103 0.93 -11.55 -23.07
C ALA A 103 -0.30 -11.36 -22.14
N CYS A 104 -1.36 -12.12 -22.36
CA CYS A 104 -2.51 -12.15 -21.46
C CYS A 104 -2.13 -12.72 -20.09
N GLU A 105 -1.39 -13.81 -20.04
CA GLU A 105 -0.88 -14.41 -18.80
C GLU A 105 -0.06 -13.39 -17.99
N ALA A 106 0.82 -12.63 -18.64
CA ALA A 106 1.62 -11.58 -17.98
C ALA A 106 0.76 -10.51 -17.32
N VAL A 107 -0.28 -10.03 -18.00
CA VAL A 107 -1.24 -9.05 -17.48
C VAL A 107 -2.06 -9.63 -16.31
N ILE A 108 -2.55 -10.86 -16.44
CA ILE A 108 -3.31 -11.56 -15.39
C ILE A 108 -2.44 -11.72 -14.14
N ALA A 109 -1.20 -12.22 -14.31
CA ALA A 109 -0.27 -12.40 -13.21
C ALA A 109 0.12 -11.07 -12.54
N ALA A 110 0.32 -9.99 -13.32
CA ALA A 110 0.60 -8.65 -12.79
C ALA A 110 -0.60 -8.12 -12.00
N SER A 111 -1.83 -8.31 -12.49
CA SER A 111 -3.06 -7.89 -11.81
C SER A 111 -3.27 -8.62 -10.48
N ARG A 112 -3.02 -9.93 -10.42
CA ARG A 112 -3.08 -10.70 -9.17
C ARG A 112 -2.05 -10.22 -8.13
N ARG A 113 -0.81 -9.96 -8.57
CA ARG A 113 0.24 -9.42 -7.68
C ARG A 113 -0.11 -8.02 -7.17
N LEU A 114 -0.71 -7.19 -8.01
CA LEU A 114 -1.21 -5.87 -7.63
C LEU A 114 -2.32 -5.96 -6.57
N ALA A 115 -3.28 -6.88 -6.72
CA ALA A 115 -4.35 -7.10 -5.74
C ALA A 115 -3.79 -7.45 -4.36
N LEU A 116 -2.80 -8.35 -4.29
CA LEU A 116 -2.11 -8.69 -3.04
C LEU A 116 -1.33 -7.50 -2.46
N ALA A 117 -0.60 -6.77 -3.29
CA ALA A 117 0.16 -5.60 -2.84
C ALA A 117 -0.76 -4.51 -2.29
N ARG A 118 -1.92 -4.28 -2.92
CA ARG A 118 -2.96 -3.35 -2.45
C ARG A 118 -3.50 -3.77 -1.08
N GLN A 119 -3.80 -5.05 -0.88
CA GLN A 119 -4.28 -5.56 0.41
C GLN A 119 -3.24 -5.30 1.51
N VAL A 120 -1.98 -5.69 1.29
CA VAL A 120 -0.89 -5.46 2.24
C VAL A 120 -0.70 -3.97 2.55
N HIS A 121 -0.72 -3.11 1.52
CA HIS A 121 -0.62 -1.66 1.70
C HIS A 121 -1.77 -1.13 2.56
N THR A 122 -3.02 -1.52 2.27
CA THR A 122 -4.21 -1.09 3.01
C THR A 122 -4.13 -1.48 4.49
N ASP A 123 -3.69 -2.70 4.80
CA ASP A 123 -3.54 -3.18 6.17
C ASP A 123 -2.45 -2.41 6.93
N LEU A 124 -1.29 -2.17 6.29
CA LEU A 124 -0.21 -1.39 6.89
C LEU A 124 -0.58 0.07 7.11
N VAL A 125 -1.33 0.69 6.20
CA VAL A 125 -1.87 2.05 6.39
C VAL A 125 -2.85 2.08 7.54
N ARG A 126 -3.73 1.09 7.66
CA ARG A 126 -4.68 0.97 8.78
C ARG A 126 -3.94 0.87 10.12
N ASP A 127 -2.94 0.00 10.20
CA ASP A 127 -2.12 -0.21 11.40
C ASP A 127 -1.35 1.06 11.78
N ALA A 128 -0.74 1.74 10.81
CA ALA A 128 0.00 2.98 11.04
C ALA A 128 -0.93 4.09 11.55
N ARG A 129 -2.13 4.21 10.98
CA ARG A 129 -3.16 5.18 11.43
C ARG A 129 -3.68 4.84 12.82
N ALA A 130 -3.96 3.57 13.11
CA ALA A 130 -4.40 3.12 14.42
C ALA A 130 -3.34 3.36 15.51
N ALA A 131 -2.05 3.18 15.20
CA ALA A 131 -0.97 3.47 16.12
C ALA A 131 -0.87 4.98 16.43
N ARG A 132 -1.10 5.85 15.45
CA ARG A 132 -1.06 7.32 15.62
C ARG A 132 -2.31 7.88 16.32
N SER A 133 -3.43 7.20 16.26
CA SER A 133 -4.69 7.64 16.90
C SER A 133 -4.69 7.43 18.42
N ARG A 134 -3.73 6.69 18.99
CA ARG A 134 -3.64 6.46 20.44
C ARG A 134 -3.46 7.76 21.20
N PRO A 135 -4.18 7.95 22.32
CA PRO A 135 -4.22 9.25 23.03
C PRO A 135 -2.84 9.72 23.50
N LEU A 136 -1.98 8.80 23.96
CA LEU A 136 -0.60 9.12 24.36
C LEU A 136 0.25 9.61 23.20
N VAL A 137 0.13 8.99 22.02
CA VAL A 137 0.86 9.39 20.80
C VAL A 137 0.42 10.78 20.35
N ARG A 138 -0.88 11.07 20.45
CA ARG A 138 -1.45 12.40 20.15
C ARG A 138 -1.01 13.45 21.15
N LEU A 139 -1.07 13.16 22.46
CA LEU A 139 -0.69 14.07 23.54
C LEU A 139 0.79 14.46 23.43
N LEU A 140 1.66 13.49 23.18
CA LEU A 140 3.10 13.69 23.06
C LEU A 140 3.54 14.13 21.65
N ARG A 141 2.57 14.34 20.75
CA ARG A 141 2.81 14.78 19.37
C ARG A 141 3.86 13.95 18.60
N MET A 142 3.95 12.65 18.91
CA MET A 142 4.86 11.72 18.24
C MET A 142 4.51 11.61 16.76
N GLY A 143 5.50 11.77 15.87
CA GLY A 143 5.30 11.71 14.41
C GLY A 143 4.76 13.00 13.77
N ARG A 144 4.92 14.16 14.40
CA ARG A 144 4.39 15.46 13.94
C ARG A 144 4.97 15.95 12.61
N GLY A 145 6.14 15.46 12.19
CA GLY A 145 6.78 15.84 10.91
C GLY A 145 6.50 14.88 9.76
N GLN A 146 5.73 13.81 9.98
CA GLN A 146 5.49 12.78 8.95
C GLN A 146 4.09 12.96 8.36
N GLN A 147 3.98 12.89 7.02
CA GLN A 147 2.69 12.90 6.34
C GLN A 147 1.86 11.70 6.77
N TRP A 148 0.54 11.87 6.84
CA TRP A 148 -0.36 10.76 7.13
C TRP A 148 -0.32 9.76 5.98
N PRO A 149 -0.18 8.45 6.24
CA PRO A 149 -0.30 7.45 5.20
C PRO A 149 -1.66 7.57 4.52
N ARG A 150 -1.65 7.66 3.18
CA ARG A 150 -2.86 7.74 2.37
C ARG A 150 -3.31 6.34 1.98
N TYR A 151 -4.62 6.13 1.94
CA TYR A 151 -5.18 4.97 1.25
C TYR A 151 -5.06 5.19 -0.25
N PHE A 152 -4.90 4.12 -0.97
CA PHE A 152 -4.91 4.11 -2.44
C PHE A 152 -6.26 3.52 -2.86
N ASP A 153 -7.15 4.38 -3.40
CA ASP A 153 -8.52 4.01 -3.75
C ASP A 153 -8.58 3.67 -5.25
N VAL A 154 -8.26 2.43 -5.55
CA VAL A 154 -8.32 1.86 -6.90
C VAL A 154 -9.33 0.73 -6.90
N ASP A 155 -10.09 0.60 -7.99
CA ASP A 155 -10.98 -0.52 -8.25
C ASP A 155 -10.24 -1.86 -8.12
N ASP A 156 -10.97 -2.92 -7.84
CA ASP A 156 -10.38 -4.26 -7.74
C ASP A 156 -9.64 -4.59 -9.06
N PRO A 157 -8.31 -4.76 -9.03
CA PRO A 157 -7.54 -5.05 -10.22
C PRO A 157 -7.69 -6.50 -10.70
N THR A 158 -8.45 -7.34 -10.00
CA THR A 158 -8.65 -8.74 -10.36
C THR A 158 -9.40 -8.84 -11.69
N LEU A 159 -8.82 -9.58 -12.61
CA LEU A 159 -9.39 -9.86 -13.92
C LEU A 159 -10.08 -11.23 -13.90
N ILE A 160 -11.31 -11.29 -14.41
CA ILE A 160 -12.06 -12.54 -14.54
C ILE A 160 -11.49 -13.27 -15.75
N VAL A 161 -10.94 -14.47 -15.52
CA VAL A 161 -10.46 -15.34 -16.59
C VAL A 161 -11.49 -16.42 -16.86
N PRO A 162 -11.91 -16.63 -18.13
CA PRO A 162 -12.81 -17.72 -18.48
C PRO A 162 -12.21 -19.08 -18.02
N GLY A 163 -12.94 -19.81 -17.17
CA GLY A 163 -12.51 -21.12 -16.63
C GLY A 163 -12.15 -21.16 -15.15
N GLU A 164 -11.95 -20.04 -14.46
CA GLU A 164 -11.66 -20.02 -13.00
C GLU A 164 -12.92 -19.94 -12.10
N THR A 165 -14.09 -19.70 -12.67
CA THR A 165 -15.34 -19.50 -11.89
C THR A 165 -15.94 -20.80 -11.33
N SER A 166 -15.28 -21.95 -11.43
CA SER A 166 -15.84 -23.26 -11.04
C SER A 166 -15.19 -23.92 -9.83
N ALA A 167 -14.51 -23.18 -8.95
CA ALA A 167 -13.90 -23.73 -7.73
C ALA A 167 -14.16 -22.80 -6.53
N ALA A 168 -15.41 -22.67 -6.10
CA ALA A 168 -15.80 -22.12 -4.80
C ALA A 168 -16.93 -22.96 -4.22
#